data_577f4a60ce772dc4eefd45ac1bdb27c1
#
_entry.id   577f4a60ce772dc4eefd45ac1bdb27c1
#
_cell.length_a   1.000
_cell.length_b   1.000
_cell.length_c   1.000
_cell.angle_alpha   90.00
_cell.angle_beta   90.00
_cell.angle_gamma   90.00
#
_symmetry.space_group_name_H-M   'P 1'
#
loop_
_entity.id
_entity.type
_entity.pdbx_description
1 polymer ?
#
loop_
_entity_poly.entity_id
_entity_poly.type
_entity_poly.pdbx_seq_one_letter_code
_entity_poly.pdbx_strand_id
1 'polypeptide(L)'
;MKPVLCLGDICADLIIPYAIAAKAKASGTMLPGGSDVRAVEGGSVANTACAIARLGLPVLFAGTCGNDAYGLMLKNGLERERVDTSLLRFDDGKPTQLVLLVLDETGERTAFACPAHFGSQHSITADQIPADIIDRISWLHVTGMMLREDPAASTQLDLMRRCRENGIPVSFDVNVRVEAMNDPTFAENLMKAKTLSDVILGSAIDEIPLLAGERDPELAAKSLAENGTTVIVRNGAYGADLYCGTERLHAPAFRVEVTDTVGAGDTFDGAYIAARLNGLTPSDAMREANAAAAICVSRSSGRASPTRAELDAFLAEPSE
;
A
#
# COMPACT_ATOMS: atom_id res chain seq x y z
N MET A 1 -4.18 -22.58 -4.87
CA MET A 1 -2.98 -21.71 -4.69
C MET A 1 -2.91 -21.30 -3.22
N LYS A 2 -1.73 -21.21 -2.60
CA LYS A 2 -1.57 -20.64 -1.27
C LYS A 2 -1.83 -19.13 -1.32
N PRO A 3 -2.39 -18.50 -0.27
CA PRO A 3 -2.67 -17.07 -0.25
C PRO A 3 -1.40 -16.21 -0.26
N VAL A 4 -1.56 -14.95 -0.71
CA VAL A 4 -0.63 -13.87 -0.41
C VAL A 4 -0.89 -13.41 1.02
N LEU A 5 0.14 -13.26 1.83
CA LEU A 5 0.05 -12.59 3.12
C LEU A 5 0.39 -11.11 2.95
N CYS A 6 -0.56 -10.27 3.25
CA CYS A 6 -0.38 -8.82 3.35
C CYS A 6 -0.30 -8.46 4.84
N LEU A 7 0.89 -8.07 5.32
CA LEU A 7 1.10 -7.61 6.69
C LEU A 7 1.37 -6.12 6.70
N GLY A 8 0.45 -5.35 7.32
CA GLY A 8 0.64 -3.90 7.30
C GLY A 8 -0.49 -3.08 7.86
N ASP A 9 -0.47 -1.83 7.43
CA ASP A 9 -1.36 -0.78 7.88
C ASP A 9 -2.79 -0.93 7.36
N ILE A 10 -3.69 -0.50 8.21
CA ILE A 10 -5.11 -0.34 7.93
C ILE A 10 -5.60 0.89 8.70
N CYS A 11 -6.31 1.79 8.04
CA CYS A 11 -6.83 3.02 8.65
C CYS A 11 -8.20 3.40 8.08
N ALA A 12 -8.89 4.31 8.76
CA ALA A 12 -10.07 4.94 8.23
C ALA A 12 -9.75 6.38 7.80
N ASP A 13 -10.06 6.70 6.55
CA ASP A 13 -9.86 8.04 5.99
C ASP A 13 -11.14 8.85 6.17
N LEU A 14 -11.05 9.95 6.91
CA LEU A 14 -12.13 10.91 7.11
C LEU A 14 -11.97 12.06 6.12
N ILE A 15 -12.78 12.05 5.06
CA ILE A 15 -12.75 13.05 4.00
C ILE A 15 -13.64 14.22 4.39
N ILE A 16 -13.04 15.41 4.52
CA ILE A 16 -13.71 16.65 4.95
C ILE A 16 -13.54 17.70 3.83
N PRO A 17 -14.62 18.05 3.10
CA PRO A 17 -14.56 19.13 2.12
C PRO A 17 -14.28 20.48 2.83
N TYR A 18 -13.26 21.19 2.35
CA TYR A 18 -12.86 22.49 2.93
C TYR A 18 -14.01 23.50 2.98
N ALA A 19 -14.90 23.49 1.99
CA ALA A 19 -16.06 24.38 1.94
C ALA A 19 -16.94 24.29 3.22
N ILE A 20 -17.04 23.10 3.83
CA ILE A 20 -17.80 22.92 5.08
C ILE A 20 -17.05 23.58 6.24
N ALA A 21 -15.73 23.34 6.35
CA ALA A 21 -14.91 23.93 7.39
C ALA A 21 -14.86 25.46 7.27
N ALA A 22 -14.73 25.99 6.07
CA ALA A 22 -14.73 27.44 5.80
C ALA A 22 -16.06 28.09 6.16
N LYS A 23 -17.20 27.49 5.82
CA LYS A 23 -18.55 27.97 6.19
C LYS A 23 -18.74 27.96 7.72
N ALA A 24 -18.34 26.90 8.40
CA ALA A 24 -18.43 26.82 9.84
C ALA A 24 -17.60 27.92 10.52
N LYS A 25 -16.37 28.15 10.04
CA LYS A 25 -15.51 29.23 10.53
C LYS A 25 -16.11 30.61 10.28
N ALA A 26 -16.65 30.87 9.09
CA ALA A 26 -17.24 32.15 8.73
C ALA A 26 -18.53 32.46 9.50
N SER A 27 -19.35 31.45 9.80
CA SER A 27 -20.61 31.63 10.53
C SER A 27 -20.40 31.75 12.04
N GLY A 28 -19.26 31.32 12.57
CA GLY A 28 -18.99 31.24 14.01
C GLY A 28 -19.91 30.27 14.77
N THR A 29 -20.62 29.41 14.04
CA THR A 29 -21.56 28.43 14.59
C THR A 29 -21.28 27.02 14.07
N MET A 30 -21.74 26.01 14.82
CA MET A 30 -21.71 24.63 14.35
C MET A 30 -22.72 24.48 13.19
N LEU A 31 -22.23 24.13 12.03
CA LEU A 31 -23.05 23.82 10.87
C LEU A 31 -23.26 22.30 10.76
N PRO A 32 -24.44 21.84 10.31
CA PRO A 32 -24.59 20.43 9.96
C PRO A 32 -23.60 20.09 8.84
N GLY A 33 -22.76 19.05 9.06
CA GLY A 33 -21.73 18.63 8.11
C GLY A 33 -22.28 18.05 6.80
N GLY A 34 -23.56 17.77 6.74
CA GLY A 34 -24.20 17.19 5.57
C GLY A 34 -23.67 15.80 5.23
N SER A 35 -23.99 15.35 4.03
CA SER A 35 -23.54 14.05 3.46
C SER A 35 -22.10 14.09 2.92
N ASP A 36 -21.46 15.24 2.98
CA ASP A 36 -20.17 15.44 2.30
C ASP A 36 -18.97 15.01 3.17
N VAL A 37 -19.14 14.92 4.48
CA VAL A 37 -18.15 14.30 5.38
C VAL A 37 -18.38 12.80 5.41
N ARG A 38 -17.37 12.03 5.03
CA ARG A 38 -17.49 10.58 4.92
C ARG A 38 -16.25 9.88 5.45
N ALA A 39 -16.46 8.71 6.06
CA ALA A 39 -15.41 7.78 6.40
C ALA A 39 -15.30 6.73 5.28
N VAL A 40 -14.09 6.48 4.83
CA VAL A 40 -13.78 5.44 3.84
C VAL A 40 -12.67 4.55 4.36
N GLU A 41 -12.64 3.32 3.86
CA GLU A 41 -11.58 2.39 4.22
C GLU A 41 -10.27 2.77 3.50
N GLY A 42 -9.15 2.76 4.23
CA GLY A 42 -7.82 3.08 3.80
C GLY A 42 -6.76 2.13 4.37
N GLY A 43 -5.51 2.51 4.23
CA GLY A 43 -4.32 1.74 4.56
C GLY A 43 -3.70 1.14 3.31
N SER A 44 -2.41 1.40 3.08
CA SER A 44 -1.70 1.00 1.86
C SER A 44 -1.75 -0.51 1.66
N VAL A 45 -1.34 -1.28 2.68
CA VAL A 45 -1.34 -2.74 2.58
C VAL A 45 -2.75 -3.32 2.52
N ALA A 46 -3.73 -2.70 3.22
CA ALA A 46 -5.13 -3.11 3.10
C ALA A 46 -5.68 -2.88 1.69
N ASN A 47 -5.31 -1.78 1.04
CA ASN A 47 -5.69 -1.50 -0.35
C ASN A 47 -5.03 -2.50 -1.32
N THR A 48 -3.75 -2.80 -1.14
CA THR A 48 -3.02 -3.83 -1.92
C THR A 48 -3.69 -5.20 -1.76
N ALA A 49 -4.08 -5.58 -0.54
CA ALA A 49 -4.79 -6.84 -0.29
C ALA A 49 -6.12 -6.91 -1.05
N CYS A 50 -6.89 -5.81 -1.05
CA CYS A 50 -8.12 -5.71 -1.83
C CYS A 50 -7.87 -5.82 -3.33
N ALA A 51 -6.81 -5.18 -3.85
CA ALA A 51 -6.44 -5.25 -5.26
C ALA A 51 -6.12 -6.69 -5.68
N ILE A 52 -5.31 -7.42 -4.90
CA ILE A 52 -4.99 -8.82 -5.16
C ILE A 52 -6.26 -9.70 -5.13
N ALA A 53 -7.13 -9.51 -4.14
CA ALA A 53 -8.38 -10.28 -4.02
C ALA A 53 -9.33 -10.05 -5.20
N ARG A 54 -9.49 -8.80 -5.64
CA ARG A 54 -10.29 -8.44 -6.83
C ARG A 54 -9.75 -9.05 -8.12
N LEU A 55 -8.44 -9.30 -8.19
CA LEU A 55 -7.79 -9.99 -9.29
C LEU A 55 -7.87 -11.53 -9.19
N GLY A 56 -8.63 -12.04 -8.18
CA GLY A 56 -9.01 -13.44 -8.08
C GLY A 56 -8.04 -14.33 -7.31
N LEU A 57 -7.03 -13.76 -6.63
CA LEU A 57 -6.11 -14.54 -5.79
C LEU A 57 -6.56 -14.57 -4.32
N PRO A 58 -6.30 -15.68 -3.61
CA PRO A 58 -6.54 -15.74 -2.18
C PRO A 58 -5.56 -14.83 -1.42
N VAL A 59 -6.07 -14.05 -0.49
CA VAL A 59 -5.31 -13.09 0.32
C VAL A 59 -5.64 -13.26 1.78
N LEU A 60 -4.63 -13.24 2.61
CA LEU A 60 -4.68 -13.20 4.06
C LEU A 60 -4.13 -11.85 4.54
N PHE A 61 -4.90 -11.11 5.32
CA PHE A 61 -4.47 -9.84 5.88
C PHE A 61 -4.10 -10.00 7.35
N ALA A 62 -2.89 -9.58 7.70
CA ALA A 62 -2.40 -9.47 9.07
C ALA A 62 -2.17 -7.99 9.43
N GLY A 63 -2.75 -7.56 10.53
CA GLY A 63 -2.67 -6.18 11.00
C GLY A 63 -3.48 -5.99 12.27
N THR A 64 -3.51 -4.76 12.78
CA THR A 64 -4.26 -4.43 14.00
C THR A 64 -5.06 -3.15 13.80
N CYS A 65 -6.30 -3.16 14.23
CA CYS A 65 -7.14 -1.97 14.37
C CYS A 65 -7.69 -1.88 15.80
N GLY A 66 -8.22 -0.72 16.17
CA GLY A 66 -8.88 -0.55 17.47
C GLY A 66 -10.16 -1.36 17.57
N ASN A 67 -10.53 -1.76 18.78
CA ASN A 67 -11.83 -2.37 19.04
C ASN A 67 -12.91 -1.27 19.13
N ASP A 68 -13.16 -0.62 18.00
CA ASP A 68 -14.09 0.50 17.86
C ASP A 68 -14.90 0.40 16.56
N ALA A 69 -15.78 1.37 16.34
CA ALA A 69 -16.65 1.38 15.15
C ALA A 69 -15.87 1.44 13.83
N TYR A 70 -14.72 2.11 13.80
CA TYR A 70 -13.88 2.18 12.62
C TYR A 70 -13.16 0.87 12.37
N GLY A 71 -12.62 0.22 13.40
CA GLY A 71 -12.02 -1.11 13.27
C GLY A 71 -12.99 -2.14 12.73
N LEU A 72 -14.25 -2.12 13.21
CA LEU A 72 -15.30 -3.00 12.68
C LEU A 72 -15.64 -2.66 11.22
N MET A 73 -15.72 -1.39 10.86
CA MET A 73 -15.93 -0.93 9.47
C MET A 73 -14.83 -1.47 8.55
N LEU A 74 -13.57 -1.35 8.97
CA LEU A 74 -12.39 -1.78 8.20
C LEU A 74 -12.37 -3.31 7.99
N LYS A 75 -12.65 -4.09 9.05
CA LYS A 75 -12.77 -5.54 8.95
C LYS A 75 -13.85 -5.94 7.96
N ASN A 76 -15.06 -5.40 8.11
CA ASN A 76 -16.17 -5.67 7.22
C ASN A 76 -15.84 -5.27 5.77
N GLY A 77 -15.08 -4.19 5.59
CA GLY A 77 -14.60 -3.74 4.29
C GLY A 77 -13.70 -4.77 3.61
N LEU A 78 -12.71 -5.30 4.32
CA LEU A 78 -11.84 -6.36 3.82
C LEU A 78 -12.62 -7.64 3.48
N GLU A 79 -13.53 -8.04 4.34
CA GLU A 79 -14.36 -9.25 4.12
C GLU A 79 -15.30 -9.12 2.90
N ARG A 80 -15.84 -7.93 2.64
CA ARG A 80 -16.61 -7.64 1.41
C ARG A 80 -15.75 -7.84 0.15
N GLU A 81 -14.47 -7.53 0.23
CA GLU A 81 -13.50 -7.73 -0.85
C GLU A 81 -12.92 -9.16 -0.88
N ARG A 82 -13.46 -10.07 -0.05
CA ARG A 82 -13.03 -11.48 0.06
C ARG A 82 -11.59 -11.67 0.55
N VAL A 83 -11.07 -10.72 1.30
CA VAL A 83 -9.80 -10.85 2.02
C VAL A 83 -10.05 -11.64 3.30
N ASP A 84 -9.23 -12.65 3.56
CA ASP A 84 -9.28 -13.39 4.83
C ASP A 84 -8.71 -12.53 5.96
N THR A 85 -9.56 -12.19 6.93
CA THR A 85 -9.25 -11.35 8.09
C THR A 85 -8.92 -12.15 9.36
N SER A 86 -8.66 -13.45 9.26
CA SER A 86 -8.42 -14.30 10.43
C SER A 86 -7.17 -13.89 11.24
N LEU A 87 -6.25 -13.12 10.64
CA LEU A 87 -5.08 -12.53 11.31
C LEU A 87 -5.21 -11.03 11.59
N LEU A 88 -6.37 -10.42 11.30
CA LEU A 88 -6.67 -9.07 11.77
C LEU A 88 -7.00 -9.12 13.26
N ARG A 89 -6.33 -8.31 14.06
CA ARG A 89 -6.52 -8.23 15.51
C ARG A 89 -7.17 -6.92 15.91
N PHE A 90 -7.93 -6.96 17.02
CA PHE A 90 -8.48 -5.76 17.65
C PHE A 90 -7.67 -5.44 18.90
N ASP A 91 -7.30 -4.18 19.06
CA ASP A 91 -6.61 -3.65 20.23
C ASP A 91 -7.63 -2.90 21.11
N ASP A 92 -7.81 -3.36 22.35
CA ASP A 92 -8.74 -2.72 23.31
C ASP A 92 -8.13 -1.45 23.94
N GLY A 93 -6.83 -1.27 23.85
CA GLY A 93 -6.09 -0.16 24.49
C GLY A 93 -5.77 1.01 23.55
N LYS A 94 -5.89 0.80 22.24
CA LYS A 94 -5.55 1.82 21.24
C LYS A 94 -6.65 2.00 20.20
N PRO A 95 -6.97 3.24 19.82
CA PRO A 95 -7.98 3.48 18.79
C PRO A 95 -7.48 3.06 17.40
N THR A 96 -8.44 2.81 16.51
CA THR A 96 -8.16 2.66 15.09
C THR A 96 -7.46 3.91 14.55
N GLN A 97 -6.43 3.72 13.72
CA GLN A 97 -5.77 4.82 13.02
C GLN A 97 -6.75 5.51 12.08
N LEU A 98 -6.85 6.83 12.24
CA LEU A 98 -7.61 7.69 11.33
C LEU A 98 -6.64 8.57 10.53
N VAL A 99 -7.01 8.87 9.30
CA VAL A 99 -6.39 9.92 8.49
C VAL A 99 -7.47 10.93 8.14
N LEU A 100 -7.31 12.17 8.61
CA LEU A 100 -8.21 13.26 8.26
C LEU A 100 -7.70 13.90 6.97
N LEU A 101 -8.52 13.88 5.93
CA LEU A 101 -8.23 14.44 4.61
C LEU A 101 -9.10 15.68 4.42
N VAL A 102 -8.48 16.86 4.49
CA VAL A 102 -9.14 18.12 4.18
C VAL A 102 -8.88 18.45 2.72
N LEU A 103 -9.95 18.52 1.93
CA LEU A 103 -9.89 18.86 0.50
C LEU A 103 -10.15 20.34 0.32
N ASP A 104 -9.24 21.08 -0.30
CA ASP A 104 -9.44 22.46 -0.66
C ASP A 104 -10.35 22.64 -1.91
N GLU A 105 -10.54 23.88 -2.35
CA GLU A 105 -11.39 24.21 -3.49
C GLU A 105 -10.84 23.70 -4.83
N THR A 106 -9.54 23.40 -4.89
CA THR A 106 -8.85 22.85 -6.07
C THR A 106 -8.82 21.32 -6.07
N GLY A 107 -9.26 20.68 -4.96
CA GLY A 107 -9.16 19.25 -4.73
C GLY A 107 -7.80 18.81 -4.15
N GLU A 108 -6.91 19.77 -3.81
CA GLU A 108 -5.67 19.49 -3.13
C GLU A 108 -5.95 19.02 -1.69
N ARG A 109 -5.14 18.09 -1.20
CA ARG A 109 -5.37 17.40 0.07
C ARG A 109 -4.34 17.79 1.11
N THR A 110 -4.84 18.13 2.30
CA THR A 110 -4.02 18.18 3.50
C THR A 110 -4.38 16.99 4.39
N ALA A 111 -3.41 16.15 4.72
CA ALA A 111 -3.62 14.93 5.50
C ALA A 111 -3.08 15.08 6.92
N PHE A 112 -3.85 14.59 7.89
CA PHE A 112 -3.47 14.54 9.31
C PHE A 112 -3.70 13.13 9.85
N ALA A 113 -2.67 12.48 10.41
CA ALA A 113 -2.83 11.24 11.16
C ALA A 113 -3.43 11.51 12.55
N CYS A 114 -4.39 10.71 12.97
CA CYS A 114 -5.05 10.83 14.27
C CYS A 114 -5.33 9.44 14.88
N PRO A 115 -4.76 9.09 16.03
CA PRO A 115 -3.73 9.87 16.72
C PRO A 115 -2.43 9.95 15.91
N ALA A 116 -1.64 11.01 16.10
CA ALA A 116 -0.37 11.18 15.37
C ALA A 116 0.65 10.07 15.72
N HIS A 117 0.58 9.58 16.94
CA HIS A 117 1.32 8.45 17.50
C HIS A 117 0.33 7.61 18.30
N PHE A 118 0.55 6.33 18.46
CA PHE A 118 -0.28 5.42 19.26
C PHE A 118 -1.55 4.87 18.59
N GLY A 119 -1.66 4.93 17.29
CA GLY A 119 -2.68 4.15 16.58
C GLY A 119 -2.44 2.63 16.75
N SER A 120 -3.54 1.86 16.71
CA SER A 120 -3.48 0.41 16.87
C SER A 120 -2.68 -0.31 15.77
N GLN A 121 -2.48 0.32 14.63
CA GLN A 121 -1.77 -0.30 13.49
C GLN A 121 -0.36 -0.81 13.83
N HIS A 122 0.32 -0.23 14.82
CA HIS A 122 1.65 -0.65 15.28
C HIS A 122 1.61 -1.66 16.44
N SER A 123 0.45 -2.17 16.81
CA SER A 123 0.30 -3.09 17.96
C SER A 123 0.47 -4.56 17.62
N ILE A 124 0.65 -4.93 16.34
CA ILE A 124 0.81 -6.34 15.96
C ILE A 124 2.10 -6.91 16.50
N THR A 125 2.01 -8.11 17.13
CA THR A 125 3.14 -8.83 17.73
C THR A 125 3.40 -10.15 17.03
N ALA A 126 4.64 -10.67 17.13
CA ALA A 126 5.05 -11.88 16.44
C ALA A 126 4.25 -13.13 16.86
N ASP A 127 3.81 -13.21 18.12
CA ASP A 127 2.99 -14.31 18.63
C ASP A 127 1.55 -14.34 18.05
N GLN A 128 1.09 -13.23 17.48
CA GLN A 128 -0.18 -13.15 16.77
C GLN A 128 -0.11 -13.73 15.34
N ILE A 129 1.10 -13.97 14.84
CA ILE A 129 1.34 -14.62 13.54
C ILE A 129 1.60 -16.11 13.79
N PRO A 130 0.79 -17.03 13.23
CA PRO A 130 0.98 -18.47 13.41
C PRO A 130 2.40 -18.91 13.03
N ALA A 131 2.98 -19.81 13.81
CA ALA A 131 4.34 -20.30 13.56
C ALA A 131 4.47 -21.00 12.21
N ASP A 132 3.39 -21.69 11.77
CA ASP A 132 3.28 -22.40 10.50
C ASP A 132 2.89 -21.51 9.30
N ILE A 133 2.85 -20.19 9.48
CA ILE A 133 2.40 -19.25 8.42
C ILE A 133 3.22 -19.41 7.13
N ILE A 134 4.52 -19.68 7.27
CA ILE A 134 5.44 -19.86 6.15
C ILE A 134 5.00 -21.03 5.24
N ASP A 135 4.47 -22.11 5.82
CA ASP A 135 3.98 -23.26 5.07
C ASP A 135 2.65 -22.98 4.33
N ARG A 136 1.97 -21.90 4.70
CA ARG A 136 0.61 -21.59 4.27
C ARG A 136 0.53 -20.51 3.21
N ILE A 137 1.56 -19.72 2.99
CA ILE A 137 1.57 -18.57 2.06
C ILE A 137 2.44 -18.82 0.83
N SER A 138 2.19 -18.05 -0.23
CA SER A 138 2.97 -18.07 -1.47
C SER A 138 3.79 -16.80 -1.69
N TRP A 139 3.49 -15.72 -0.94
CA TRP A 139 4.12 -14.42 -1.08
C TRP A 139 3.86 -13.61 0.20
N LEU A 140 4.81 -12.77 0.60
CA LEU A 140 4.64 -11.76 1.65
C LEU A 140 4.72 -10.37 1.03
N HIS A 141 3.71 -9.53 1.31
CA HIS A 141 3.76 -8.09 0.99
C HIS A 141 3.73 -7.26 2.25
N VAL A 142 4.61 -6.26 2.33
CA VAL A 142 4.80 -5.38 3.50
C VAL A 142 5.09 -3.94 3.08
N THR A 143 4.99 -3.00 4.04
CA THR A 143 5.19 -1.57 3.81
C THR A 143 6.20 -0.95 4.78
N GLY A 144 6.82 0.16 4.37
CA GLY A 144 7.69 0.97 5.23
C GLY A 144 6.96 1.63 6.39
N MET A 145 5.65 1.86 6.28
CA MET A 145 4.84 2.48 7.33
C MET A 145 4.91 1.72 8.66
N MET A 146 5.01 0.38 8.62
CA MET A 146 5.05 -0.46 9.83
C MET A 146 6.39 -0.43 10.55
N LEU A 147 7.45 0.06 9.90
CA LEU A 147 8.81 0.08 10.46
C LEU A 147 9.07 1.19 11.47
N ARG A 148 8.07 2.05 11.71
CA ARG A 148 8.20 3.25 12.55
C ARG A 148 8.22 2.95 14.04
N GLU A 149 7.47 1.96 14.49
CA GLU A 149 7.28 1.68 15.92
C GLU A 149 7.21 0.18 16.18
N ASP A 150 7.79 -0.23 17.30
CA ASP A 150 7.59 -1.57 17.84
C ASP A 150 6.23 -1.66 18.57
N PRO A 151 5.64 -2.87 18.60
CA PRO A 151 6.19 -4.17 18.16
C PRO A 151 6.03 -4.47 16.65
N ALA A 152 5.35 -3.63 15.88
CA ALA A 152 5.08 -3.90 14.48
C ALA A 152 6.37 -4.00 13.64
N ALA A 153 7.34 -3.10 13.86
CA ALA A 153 8.61 -3.09 13.13
C ALA A 153 9.37 -4.41 13.30
N SER A 154 9.58 -4.86 14.54
CA SER A 154 10.26 -6.12 14.84
C SER A 154 9.50 -7.33 14.31
N THR A 155 8.16 -7.32 14.42
CA THR A 155 7.28 -8.38 13.89
C THR A 155 7.40 -8.50 12.37
N GLN A 156 7.35 -7.37 11.65
CA GLN A 156 7.49 -7.34 10.19
C GLN A 156 8.87 -7.86 9.77
N LEU A 157 9.95 -7.35 10.38
CA LEU A 157 11.32 -7.74 10.03
C LEU A 157 11.59 -9.23 10.32
N ASP A 158 11.07 -9.78 11.43
CA ASP A 158 11.15 -11.21 11.71
C ASP A 158 10.44 -12.05 10.65
N LEU A 159 9.23 -11.65 10.27
CA LEU A 159 8.46 -12.37 9.25
C LEU A 159 9.14 -12.30 7.87
N MET A 160 9.66 -11.14 7.48
CA MET A 160 10.44 -10.99 6.23
C MET A 160 11.65 -11.92 6.22
N ARG A 161 12.41 -11.97 7.31
CA ARG A 161 13.57 -12.88 7.46
C ARG A 161 13.13 -14.34 7.31
N ARG A 162 12.08 -14.77 8.02
CA ARG A 162 11.55 -16.14 7.96
C ARG A 162 11.08 -16.50 6.55
N CYS A 163 10.41 -15.60 5.85
CA CYS A 163 9.99 -15.80 4.47
C CYS A 163 11.21 -16.02 3.56
N ARG A 164 12.21 -15.17 3.65
CA ARG A 164 13.43 -15.25 2.84
C ARG A 164 14.20 -16.56 3.10
N GLU A 165 14.38 -16.96 4.36
CA GLU A 165 15.04 -18.22 4.75
C GLU A 165 14.33 -19.46 4.17
N ASN A 166 13.03 -19.35 3.87
CA ASN A 166 12.21 -20.44 3.33
C ASN A 166 11.85 -20.27 1.85
N GLY A 167 12.46 -19.32 1.16
CA GLY A 167 12.25 -19.10 -0.28
C GLY A 167 10.85 -18.56 -0.64
N ILE A 168 10.16 -17.93 0.30
CA ILE A 168 8.90 -17.23 0.05
C ILE A 168 9.25 -15.80 -0.40
N PRO A 169 8.82 -15.37 -1.60
CA PRO A 169 9.10 -14.02 -2.09
C PRO A 169 8.54 -12.93 -1.18
N VAL A 170 9.33 -11.89 -0.97
CA VAL A 170 8.98 -10.72 -0.16
C VAL A 170 8.95 -9.48 -1.05
N SER A 171 7.79 -8.81 -1.14
CA SER A 171 7.67 -7.49 -1.74
C SER A 171 7.52 -6.42 -0.65
N PHE A 172 8.23 -5.33 -0.83
CA PHE A 172 8.30 -4.21 0.08
C PHE A 172 7.96 -2.91 -0.65
N ASP A 173 6.80 -2.33 -0.33
CA ASP A 173 6.48 -0.96 -0.75
C ASP A 173 7.13 0.02 0.22
N VAL A 174 8.02 0.86 -0.32
CA VAL A 174 8.81 1.80 0.50
C VAL A 174 7.89 2.71 1.30
N ASN A 175 6.90 3.31 0.66
CA ASN A 175 5.82 4.12 1.27
C ASN A 175 6.27 4.94 2.49
N VAL A 176 7.32 5.73 2.33
CA VAL A 176 7.98 6.50 3.38
C VAL A 176 8.05 7.96 2.99
N ARG A 177 7.88 8.83 3.97
CA ARG A 177 8.09 10.27 3.82
C ARG A 177 9.44 10.68 4.38
N VAL A 178 10.06 11.69 3.77
CA VAL A 178 11.41 12.19 4.11
C VAL A 178 11.55 12.50 5.59
N GLU A 179 10.51 13.06 6.22
CA GLU A 179 10.52 13.45 7.64
C GLU A 179 10.75 12.25 8.58
N ALA A 180 10.34 11.06 8.17
CA ALA A 180 10.52 9.84 8.96
C ALA A 180 12.00 9.44 9.10
N MET A 181 12.85 9.83 8.16
CA MET A 181 14.28 9.54 8.19
C MET A 181 15.05 10.30 9.29
N ASN A 182 14.41 11.27 9.95
CA ASN A 182 14.99 11.93 11.11
C ASN A 182 15.02 11.03 12.36
N ASP A 183 14.29 9.90 12.34
CA ASP A 183 14.37 8.88 13.39
C ASP A 183 15.42 7.82 13.02
N PRO A 184 16.53 7.71 13.78
CA PRO A 184 17.58 6.75 13.50
C PRO A 184 17.13 5.29 13.57
N THR A 185 16.18 4.95 14.46
CA THR A 185 15.64 3.59 14.61
C THR A 185 14.83 3.21 13.39
N PHE A 186 14.01 4.13 12.90
CA PHE A 186 13.26 3.94 11.66
C PHE A 186 14.20 3.75 10.46
N ALA A 187 15.21 4.62 10.34
CA ALA A 187 16.20 4.52 9.24
C ALA A 187 16.94 3.16 9.26
N GLU A 188 17.32 2.67 10.45
CA GLU A 188 17.93 1.35 10.59
C GLU A 188 16.97 0.22 10.18
N ASN A 189 15.72 0.28 10.61
CA ASN A 189 14.69 -0.71 10.25
C ASN A 189 14.43 -0.71 8.74
N LEU A 190 14.39 0.46 8.11
CA LEU A 190 14.24 0.60 6.66
C LEU A 190 15.38 -0.09 5.90
N MET A 191 16.62 0.08 6.36
CA MET A 191 17.77 -0.59 5.76
C MET A 191 17.72 -2.12 5.94
N LYS A 192 17.23 -2.62 7.08
CA LYS A 192 17.00 -4.05 7.29
C LYS A 192 15.94 -4.58 6.32
N ALA A 193 14.79 -3.90 6.20
CA ALA A 193 13.73 -4.28 5.28
C ALA A 193 14.21 -4.31 3.82
N LYS A 194 14.98 -3.30 3.39
CA LYS A 194 15.64 -3.28 2.09
C LYS A 194 16.41 -4.57 1.81
N THR A 195 17.22 -5.05 2.76
CA THR A 195 18.06 -6.25 2.56
C THR A 195 17.28 -7.55 2.59
N LEU A 196 16.08 -7.54 3.17
CA LEU A 196 15.18 -8.70 3.29
C LEU A 196 14.15 -8.78 2.16
N SER A 197 14.19 -7.86 1.19
CA SER A 197 13.22 -7.78 0.10
C SER A 197 13.74 -8.41 -1.19
N ASP A 198 12.88 -9.16 -1.88
CA ASP A 198 13.13 -9.68 -3.23
C ASP A 198 12.61 -8.69 -4.29
N VAL A 199 11.52 -7.98 -3.96
CA VAL A 199 10.93 -6.93 -4.79
C VAL A 199 10.77 -5.67 -3.96
N ILE A 200 11.35 -4.56 -4.41
CA ILE A 200 11.18 -3.23 -3.82
C ILE A 200 10.33 -2.40 -4.78
N LEU A 201 9.28 -1.77 -4.25
CA LEU A 201 8.41 -0.89 -5.02
C LEU A 201 8.42 0.51 -4.38
N GLY A 202 8.38 1.55 -5.22
CA GLY A 202 8.37 2.92 -4.72
C GLY A 202 8.24 3.95 -5.83
N SER A 203 7.98 5.20 -5.43
CA SER A 203 7.91 6.34 -6.33
C SER A 203 9.30 6.79 -6.77
N ALA A 204 9.40 7.32 -8.00
CA ALA A 204 10.62 7.90 -8.54
C ALA A 204 11.00 9.22 -7.84
N ILE A 205 10.01 9.95 -7.35
CA ILE A 205 10.23 11.32 -6.84
C ILE A 205 10.87 11.29 -5.45
N ASP A 206 10.32 10.46 -4.55
CA ASP A 206 10.68 10.51 -3.13
C ASP A 206 11.25 9.21 -2.60
N GLU A 207 10.58 8.07 -2.82
CA GLU A 207 10.79 6.84 -2.06
C GLU A 207 12.04 6.06 -2.47
N ILE A 208 12.24 5.82 -3.77
CA ILE A 208 13.40 5.09 -4.28
C ILE A 208 14.68 5.89 -4.07
N PRO A 209 14.75 7.21 -4.38
CA PRO A 209 15.87 8.06 -4.05
C PRO A 209 16.22 8.07 -2.56
N LEU A 210 15.20 8.15 -1.70
CA LEU A 210 15.36 8.15 -0.26
C LEU A 210 15.97 6.85 0.26
N LEU A 211 15.44 5.70 -0.19
CA LEU A 211 15.92 4.38 0.22
C LEU A 211 17.35 4.09 -0.22
N ALA A 212 17.74 4.60 -1.37
CA ALA A 212 19.10 4.45 -1.92
C ALA A 212 20.10 5.46 -1.33
N GLY A 213 19.64 6.60 -0.83
CA GLY A 213 20.50 7.74 -0.49
C GLY A 213 21.08 8.45 -1.73
N GLU A 214 20.43 8.30 -2.88
CA GLU A 214 20.81 8.84 -4.18
C GLU A 214 19.65 9.64 -4.78
N ARG A 215 19.91 10.87 -5.25
CA ARG A 215 18.86 11.77 -5.74
C ARG A 215 18.33 11.43 -7.13
N ASP A 216 19.20 10.90 -7.99
CA ASP A 216 18.80 10.44 -9.31
C ASP A 216 18.03 9.12 -9.20
N PRO A 217 16.75 9.05 -9.59
CA PRO A 217 15.95 7.86 -9.41
C PRO A 217 16.45 6.64 -10.22
N GLU A 218 17.09 6.87 -11.36
CA GLU A 218 17.66 5.79 -12.15
C GLU A 218 18.94 5.22 -11.50
N LEU A 219 19.82 6.08 -11.01
CA LEU A 219 21.02 5.65 -10.27
C LEU A 219 20.64 5.00 -8.95
N ALA A 220 19.66 5.54 -8.26
CA ALA A 220 19.09 4.96 -7.04
C ALA A 220 18.57 3.53 -7.27
N ALA A 221 17.73 3.35 -8.30
CA ALA A 221 17.15 2.04 -8.62
C ALA A 221 18.23 1.03 -9.04
N LYS A 222 19.21 1.43 -9.85
CA LYS A 222 20.33 0.56 -10.24
C LYS A 222 21.13 0.10 -9.03
N SER A 223 21.48 1.01 -8.13
CA SER A 223 22.20 0.69 -6.88
C SER A 223 21.41 -0.31 -6.00
N LEU A 224 20.12 -0.15 -5.89
CA LEU A 224 19.26 -1.07 -5.13
C LEU A 224 19.15 -2.45 -5.80
N ALA A 225 19.27 -2.51 -7.12
CA ALA A 225 19.10 -3.73 -7.92
C ALA A 225 20.39 -4.56 -8.07
N GLU A 226 21.55 -4.06 -7.67
CA GLU A 226 22.88 -4.68 -7.91
C GLU A 226 22.98 -6.14 -7.40
N ASN A 227 22.30 -6.47 -6.30
CA ASN A 227 22.32 -7.79 -5.69
C ASN A 227 21.23 -8.74 -6.20
N GLY A 228 20.60 -8.44 -7.35
CA GLY A 228 19.53 -9.26 -7.92
C GLY A 228 18.14 -8.98 -7.33
N THR A 229 18.01 -7.97 -6.47
CA THR A 229 16.70 -7.46 -6.03
C THR A 229 15.97 -6.83 -7.22
N THR A 230 14.70 -7.16 -7.39
CA THR A 230 13.86 -6.47 -8.37
C THR A 230 13.41 -5.13 -7.79
N VAL A 231 13.74 -4.03 -8.46
CA VAL A 231 13.33 -2.68 -8.05
C VAL A 231 12.38 -2.10 -9.06
N ILE A 232 11.19 -1.73 -8.60
CA ILE A 232 10.14 -1.14 -9.44
C ILE A 232 9.95 0.31 -9.05
N VAL A 233 10.20 1.20 -10.02
CA VAL A 233 10.10 2.64 -9.88
C VAL A 233 8.83 3.12 -10.55
N ARG A 234 7.86 3.59 -9.77
CA ARG A 234 6.60 4.12 -10.27
C ARG A 234 6.78 5.59 -10.66
N ASN A 235 6.55 5.92 -11.94
CA ASN A 235 6.78 7.25 -12.54
C ASN A 235 5.48 7.98 -12.88
N GLY A 236 4.35 7.64 -12.23
CA GLY A 236 3.05 8.27 -12.48
C GLY A 236 2.62 8.18 -13.94
N ALA A 237 2.38 9.32 -14.58
CA ALA A 237 1.94 9.39 -15.98
C ALA A 237 2.97 8.85 -17.01
N TYR A 238 4.22 8.64 -16.60
CA TYR A 238 5.24 8.05 -17.46
C TYR A 238 5.28 6.52 -17.40
N GLY A 239 4.51 5.90 -16.50
CA GLY A 239 4.47 4.46 -16.31
C GLY A 239 5.39 4.00 -15.20
N ALA A 240 6.09 2.88 -15.40
CA ALA A 240 7.00 2.32 -14.41
C ALA A 240 8.22 1.68 -15.07
N ASP A 241 9.34 1.72 -14.35
CA ASP A 241 10.60 1.08 -14.72
C ASP A 241 10.93 -0.04 -13.72
N LEU A 242 11.37 -1.19 -14.23
CA LEU A 242 11.85 -2.30 -13.45
C LEU A 242 13.36 -2.47 -13.68
N TYR A 243 14.11 -2.62 -12.60
CA TYR A 243 15.54 -2.89 -12.60
C TYR A 243 15.82 -4.20 -11.86
N CYS A 244 16.66 -5.07 -12.43
CA CYS A 244 17.12 -6.29 -11.79
C CYS A 244 18.55 -6.63 -12.30
N GLY A 245 19.55 -6.52 -11.44
CA GLY A 245 20.94 -6.57 -11.88
C GLY A 245 21.23 -5.50 -12.94
N THR A 246 21.62 -5.91 -14.13
CA THR A 246 21.89 -5.01 -15.27
C THR A 246 20.67 -4.80 -16.19
N GLU A 247 19.60 -5.53 -15.97
CA GLU A 247 18.40 -5.45 -16.82
C GLU A 247 17.53 -4.25 -16.42
N ARG A 248 16.99 -3.58 -17.44
CA ARG A 248 15.95 -2.56 -17.29
C ARG A 248 14.81 -2.85 -18.23
N LEU A 249 13.59 -2.81 -17.69
CA LEU A 249 12.36 -2.88 -18.46
C LEU A 249 11.55 -1.62 -18.19
N HIS A 250 10.96 -1.06 -19.24
CA HIS A 250 10.02 0.06 -19.13
C HIS A 250 8.62 -0.38 -19.58
N ALA A 251 7.62 -0.06 -18.77
CA ALA A 251 6.21 -0.22 -19.14
C ALA A 251 5.53 1.15 -19.12
N PRO A 252 5.02 1.66 -20.25
CA PRO A 252 4.36 2.96 -20.32
C PRO A 252 3.03 2.95 -19.55
N ALA A 253 2.62 4.12 -19.04
CA ALA A 253 1.30 4.29 -18.47
C ALA A 253 0.20 4.28 -19.55
N PHE A 254 -1.00 3.88 -19.16
CA PHE A 254 -2.19 4.04 -19.97
C PHE A 254 -2.77 5.46 -19.79
N ARG A 255 -3.20 6.07 -20.88
CA ARG A 255 -3.83 7.40 -20.84
C ARG A 255 -5.28 7.28 -20.40
N VAL A 256 -5.64 7.94 -19.31
CA VAL A 256 -7.00 7.98 -18.76
C VAL A 256 -7.29 9.37 -18.21
N GLU A 257 -8.57 9.70 -18.05
CA GLU A 257 -8.97 10.86 -17.28
C GLU A 257 -8.78 10.58 -15.78
N VAL A 258 -7.98 11.40 -15.11
CA VAL A 258 -7.64 11.22 -13.70
C VAL A 258 -8.70 11.87 -12.82
N THR A 259 -9.35 11.07 -11.99
CA THR A 259 -10.33 11.52 -10.99
C THR A 259 -9.70 11.60 -9.59
N ASP A 260 -8.92 10.58 -9.20
CA ASP A 260 -8.33 10.47 -7.88
C ASP A 260 -7.05 9.59 -7.95
N THR A 261 -5.96 10.04 -7.37
CA THR A 261 -4.68 9.30 -7.39
C THR A 261 -4.45 8.40 -6.19
N VAL A 262 -5.34 8.44 -5.18
CA VAL A 262 -5.23 7.60 -3.98
C VAL A 262 -5.39 6.12 -4.31
N GLY A 263 -4.50 5.29 -3.77
CA GLY A 263 -4.52 3.84 -3.97
C GLY A 263 -3.97 3.36 -5.31
N ALA A 264 -3.48 4.27 -6.17
CA ALA A 264 -2.87 3.89 -7.45
C ALA A 264 -1.62 3.03 -7.26
N GLY A 265 -0.74 3.41 -6.33
CA GLY A 265 0.45 2.64 -5.95
C GLY A 265 0.08 1.27 -5.40
N ASP A 266 -0.85 1.25 -4.44
CA ASP A 266 -1.33 0.02 -3.80
C ASP A 266 -1.96 -0.94 -4.83
N THR A 267 -2.73 -0.38 -5.79
CA THR A 267 -3.35 -1.13 -6.89
C THR A 267 -2.30 -1.68 -7.84
N PHE A 268 -1.29 -0.88 -8.18
CA PHE A 268 -0.15 -1.31 -8.99
C PHE A 268 0.56 -2.50 -8.34
N ASP A 269 0.90 -2.38 -7.05
CA ASP A 269 1.61 -3.40 -6.30
C ASP A 269 0.82 -4.71 -6.24
N GLY A 270 -0.49 -4.61 -5.93
CA GLY A 270 -1.38 -5.77 -5.90
C GLY A 270 -1.49 -6.46 -7.26
N ALA A 271 -1.60 -5.69 -8.34
CA ALA A 271 -1.68 -6.23 -9.71
C ALA A 271 -0.36 -6.86 -10.15
N TYR A 272 0.77 -6.24 -9.84
CA TYR A 272 2.09 -6.83 -10.12
C TYR A 272 2.26 -8.17 -9.42
N ILE A 273 1.97 -8.26 -8.12
CA ILE A 273 2.05 -9.50 -7.34
C ILE A 273 1.13 -10.56 -7.94
N ALA A 274 -0.12 -10.20 -8.24
CA ALA A 274 -1.09 -11.12 -8.82
C ALA A 274 -0.64 -11.66 -10.19
N ALA A 275 -0.13 -10.80 -11.06
CA ALA A 275 0.39 -11.17 -12.37
C ALA A 275 1.60 -12.12 -12.26
N ARG A 276 2.54 -11.83 -11.35
CA ARG A 276 3.71 -12.68 -11.11
C ARG A 276 3.33 -14.07 -10.58
N LEU A 277 2.38 -14.16 -9.67
CA LEU A 277 1.87 -15.44 -9.15
C LEU A 277 1.08 -16.23 -10.18
N ASN A 278 0.47 -15.56 -11.16
CA ASN A 278 -0.15 -16.19 -12.32
C ASN A 278 0.86 -16.59 -13.41
N GLY A 279 2.16 -16.39 -13.19
CA GLY A 279 3.23 -16.84 -14.08
C GLY A 279 3.54 -15.87 -15.24
N LEU A 280 3.03 -14.65 -15.23
CA LEU A 280 3.34 -13.66 -16.24
C LEU A 280 4.82 -13.25 -16.17
N THR A 281 5.39 -12.88 -17.32
CA THR A 281 6.74 -12.31 -17.37
C THR A 281 6.80 -10.98 -16.58
N PRO A 282 7.98 -10.52 -16.14
CA PRO A 282 8.09 -9.20 -15.50
C PRO A 282 7.51 -8.05 -16.34
N SER A 283 7.73 -8.09 -17.66
CA SER A 283 7.20 -7.11 -18.61
C SER A 283 5.68 -7.09 -18.65
N ASP A 284 5.05 -8.28 -18.77
CA ASP A 284 3.60 -8.39 -18.81
C ASP A 284 2.98 -8.02 -17.48
N ALA A 285 3.63 -8.40 -16.35
CA ALA A 285 3.18 -8.02 -15.02
C ALA A 285 3.22 -6.50 -14.79
N MET A 286 4.26 -5.82 -15.27
CA MET A 286 4.35 -4.36 -15.25
C MET A 286 3.23 -3.70 -16.08
N ARG A 287 2.94 -4.26 -17.27
CA ARG A 287 1.85 -3.76 -18.12
C ARG A 287 0.49 -3.92 -17.44
N GLU A 288 0.20 -5.10 -16.84
CA GLU A 288 -1.04 -5.32 -16.06
C GLU A 288 -1.14 -4.38 -14.86
N ALA A 289 -0.03 -4.15 -14.15
CA ALA A 289 0.02 -3.25 -12.99
C ALA A 289 -0.28 -1.79 -13.38
N ASN A 290 0.31 -1.30 -14.49
CA ASN A 290 0.01 0.03 -15.02
C ASN A 290 -1.46 0.16 -15.47
N ALA A 291 -2.03 -0.87 -16.10
CA ALA A 291 -3.45 -0.87 -16.50
C ALA A 291 -4.37 -0.83 -15.27
N ALA A 292 -4.08 -1.64 -14.26
CA ALA A 292 -4.86 -1.63 -13.02
C ALA A 292 -4.78 -0.28 -12.29
N ALA A 293 -3.60 0.33 -12.22
CA ALA A 293 -3.41 1.67 -11.67
C ALA A 293 -4.16 2.74 -12.47
N ALA A 294 -4.16 2.66 -13.82
CA ALA A 294 -4.91 3.56 -14.69
C ALA A 294 -6.43 3.49 -14.43
N ILE A 295 -6.97 2.27 -14.31
CA ILE A 295 -8.39 2.09 -13.93
C ILE A 295 -8.65 2.67 -12.54
N CYS A 296 -7.75 2.46 -11.59
CA CYS A 296 -7.90 3.00 -10.23
C CYS A 296 -7.99 4.52 -10.24
N VAL A 297 -7.07 5.22 -10.91
CA VAL A 297 -7.05 6.69 -10.92
C VAL A 297 -8.21 7.32 -11.68
N SER A 298 -8.91 6.58 -12.56
CA SER A 298 -10.11 7.04 -13.23
C SER A 298 -11.37 7.00 -12.36
N ARG A 299 -11.26 6.50 -11.12
CA ARG A 299 -12.36 6.32 -10.17
C ARG A 299 -12.10 7.11 -8.89
N SER A 300 -13.15 7.44 -8.15
CA SER A 300 -13.02 8.18 -6.88
C SER A 300 -13.09 7.23 -5.68
N SER A 301 -11.98 6.60 -5.30
CA SER A 301 -11.83 5.85 -4.03
C SER A 301 -10.41 5.29 -3.90
N GLY A 302 -9.83 5.27 -2.71
CA GLY A 302 -8.55 4.60 -2.45
C GLY A 302 -8.60 3.07 -2.68
N ARG A 303 -9.80 2.47 -2.69
CA ARG A 303 -10.04 1.04 -3.02
C ARG A 303 -10.78 0.88 -4.35
N ALA A 304 -10.36 1.62 -5.37
CA ALA A 304 -10.98 1.60 -6.71
C ALA A 304 -10.29 0.62 -7.68
N SER A 305 -9.46 -0.29 -7.18
CA SER A 305 -8.78 -1.31 -7.99
C SER A 305 -9.77 -2.13 -8.82
N PRO A 306 -9.43 -2.51 -10.06
CA PRO A 306 -10.30 -3.30 -10.93
C PRO A 306 -10.47 -4.74 -10.45
N THR A 307 -11.56 -5.36 -10.85
CA THR A 307 -11.70 -6.82 -10.89
C THR A 307 -10.90 -7.40 -12.04
N ARG A 308 -10.64 -8.73 -12.04
CA ARG A 308 -9.96 -9.40 -13.17
C ARG A 308 -10.70 -9.16 -14.49
N ALA A 309 -12.02 -9.25 -14.50
CA ALA A 309 -12.81 -9.04 -15.71
C ALA A 309 -12.71 -7.60 -16.26
N GLU A 310 -12.71 -6.61 -15.38
CA GLU A 310 -12.52 -5.20 -15.79
C GLU A 310 -11.11 -4.95 -16.34
N LEU A 311 -10.09 -5.54 -15.72
CA LEU A 311 -8.71 -5.41 -16.19
C LEU A 311 -8.51 -6.09 -17.54
N ASP A 312 -9.07 -7.31 -17.72
CA ASP A 312 -9.01 -8.03 -18.99
C ASP A 312 -9.71 -7.26 -20.12
N ALA A 313 -10.88 -6.68 -19.83
CA ALA A 313 -11.61 -5.83 -20.78
C ALA A 313 -10.80 -4.61 -21.18
N PHE A 314 -10.21 -3.91 -20.22
CA PHE A 314 -9.38 -2.73 -20.45
C PHE A 314 -8.14 -3.04 -21.31
N LEU A 315 -7.47 -4.18 -21.04
CA LEU A 315 -6.29 -4.60 -21.78
C LEU A 315 -6.59 -5.11 -23.19
N ALA A 316 -7.85 -5.51 -23.47
CA ALA A 316 -8.29 -5.95 -24.78
C ALA A 316 -8.65 -4.77 -25.72
N GLU A 317 -8.85 -3.56 -25.18
CA GLU A 317 -9.08 -2.36 -25.99
C GLU A 317 -7.78 -1.97 -26.70
N PRO A 318 -7.84 -1.62 -28.01
CA PRO A 318 -6.66 -1.12 -28.71
C PRO A 318 -6.13 0.13 -28.02
N SER A 319 -4.84 0.16 -27.68
CA SER A 319 -4.18 1.37 -27.18
C SER A 319 -4.18 2.41 -28.30
N GLU A 320 -4.91 3.53 -28.11
CA GLU A 320 -4.85 4.67 -29.02
C GLU A 320 -3.50 5.41 -28.94
#